data_73233971e2d65b9149dc63190757db60
#
_entry.id   73233971e2d65b9149dc63190757db60
#
_cell.length_a   1.000
_cell.length_b   1.000
_cell.length_c   1.000
_cell.angle_alpha   90.00
_cell.angle_beta   90.00
_cell.angle_gamma   90.00
#
_symmetry.space_group_name_H-M   'P 1'
#
loop_
_entity.id
_entity.type
_entity.pdbx_description
1 polymer ?
#
loop_
_entity_poly.entity_id
_entity_poly.type
_entity_poly.pdbx_seq_one_letter_code
_entity_poly.pdbx_strand_id
1 'polypeptide(L)'
;MIYITCAIYKEAKPLIEKYNLKRIDDGKFQIFKNEDLVLIITGSGQTSAAISLTYLLTKMNCSQDDFIINIGVCAGLKEVGNAFIINKITDVATNRSYYPDVFYKHSFLESELFSGQSILSEGAYTLYDMEASSIYQSAIKFVTTDRISFIKIVSDNYSPDSLTSDVDTLIASIMLQIDEYILLCEKISASETAENTTIKNEAQFSQLSNDFHCSVTMENALLELLKFANASGIDIAPVLEDMRNKEMIPCASKKEGKQAFEYFKKQLL
;
A
#
# COMPACT_ATOMS: atom_id res chain seq x y z
N MET A 1 -4.70 5.89 5.99
CA MET A 1 -5.35 4.62 6.41
C MET A 1 -4.40 3.45 6.18
N ILE A 2 -4.43 2.42 7.05
CA ILE A 2 -3.64 1.20 6.85
C ILE A 2 -4.58 0.03 6.62
N TYR A 3 -4.39 -0.68 5.50
CA TYR A 3 -5.14 -1.88 5.13
C TYR A 3 -4.32 -3.12 5.44
N ILE A 4 -4.85 -4.02 6.25
CA ILE A 4 -4.20 -5.28 6.61
C ILE A 4 -4.94 -6.43 5.92
N THR A 5 -4.18 -7.35 5.33
CA THR A 5 -4.71 -8.58 4.74
C THR A 5 -4.15 -9.79 5.48
N CYS A 6 -5.04 -10.71 5.87
CA CYS A 6 -4.71 -12.02 6.40
C CYS A 6 -5.45 -13.09 5.61
N ALA A 7 -4.86 -14.24 5.37
CA ALA A 7 -5.52 -15.31 4.61
C ALA A 7 -6.64 -15.97 5.42
N ILE A 8 -6.41 -16.21 6.70
CA ILE A 8 -7.36 -16.93 7.59
C ILE A 8 -7.61 -16.18 8.90
N TYR A 9 -8.73 -16.52 9.54
CA TYR A 9 -9.14 -15.88 10.80
C TYR A 9 -8.09 -16.05 11.92
N LYS A 10 -7.39 -17.19 11.98
CA LYS A 10 -6.36 -17.44 12.99
C LYS A 10 -5.17 -16.47 12.89
N GLU A 11 -4.81 -16.04 11.69
CA GLU A 11 -3.81 -14.98 11.49
C GLU A 11 -4.32 -13.61 11.92
N ALA A 12 -5.58 -13.34 11.65
CA ALA A 12 -6.22 -12.05 11.91
C ALA A 12 -6.57 -11.83 13.39
N LYS A 13 -6.87 -12.90 14.13
CA LYS A 13 -7.40 -12.84 15.49
C LYS A 13 -6.54 -12.01 16.45
N PRO A 14 -5.22 -12.20 16.56
CA PRO A 14 -4.39 -11.40 17.46
C PRO A 14 -4.42 -9.90 17.13
N LEU A 15 -4.49 -9.56 15.82
CA LEU A 15 -4.60 -8.17 15.36
C LEU A 15 -5.96 -7.57 15.70
N ILE A 16 -7.04 -8.32 15.47
CA ILE A 16 -8.41 -7.90 15.78
C ILE A 16 -8.54 -7.58 17.28
N GLU A 17 -8.01 -8.45 18.13
CA GLU A 17 -8.05 -8.28 19.60
C GLU A 17 -7.18 -7.11 20.04
N LYS A 18 -5.93 -7.04 19.58
CA LYS A 18 -4.97 -5.99 19.93
C LYS A 18 -5.44 -4.58 19.57
N TYR A 19 -5.91 -4.40 18.35
CA TYR A 19 -6.35 -3.09 17.85
C TYR A 19 -7.85 -2.83 18.04
N ASN A 20 -8.54 -3.73 18.77
CA ASN A 20 -9.98 -3.60 19.05
C ASN A 20 -10.82 -3.36 17.79
N LEU A 21 -10.46 -4.08 16.70
CA LEU A 21 -11.14 -3.93 15.43
C LEU A 21 -12.56 -4.47 15.49
N LYS A 22 -13.53 -3.72 15.00
CA LYS A 22 -14.93 -4.13 14.98
C LYS A 22 -15.31 -4.65 13.60
N ARG A 23 -16.03 -5.78 13.59
CA ARG A 23 -16.56 -6.32 12.34
C ARG A 23 -17.53 -5.33 11.71
N ILE A 24 -17.37 -5.08 10.41
CA ILE A 24 -18.38 -4.42 9.61
C ILE A 24 -19.13 -5.47 8.80
N ASP A 25 -20.45 -5.34 8.80
CA ASP A 25 -21.30 -6.24 8.01
C ASP A 25 -21.30 -5.74 6.56
N ASP A 26 -20.74 -6.53 5.66
CA ASP A 26 -20.80 -6.26 4.25
C ASP A 26 -21.40 -7.41 3.42
N GLY A 27 -21.77 -8.50 4.11
CA GLY A 27 -22.45 -9.67 3.55
C GLY A 27 -21.59 -10.52 2.59
N LYS A 28 -20.35 -10.10 2.26
CA LYS A 28 -19.48 -10.79 1.29
C LYS A 28 -18.17 -11.25 1.90
N PHE A 29 -17.49 -10.36 2.63
CA PHE A 29 -16.17 -10.62 3.23
C PHE A 29 -16.17 -10.33 4.71
N GLN A 30 -15.25 -10.96 5.42
CA GLN A 30 -15.01 -10.65 6.83
C GLN A 30 -14.05 -9.46 6.91
N ILE A 31 -14.62 -8.29 7.17
CA ILE A 31 -13.88 -7.03 7.29
C ILE A 31 -14.01 -6.53 8.72
N PHE A 32 -12.91 -6.08 9.28
CA PHE A 32 -12.83 -5.52 10.62
C PHE A 32 -12.13 -4.16 10.55
N LYS A 33 -12.58 -3.17 11.34
CA LYS A 33 -11.97 -1.85 11.32
C LYS A 33 -12.05 -1.12 12.65
N ASN A 34 -11.18 -0.13 12.82
CA ASN A 34 -11.29 0.99 13.74
C ASN A 34 -11.10 2.32 12.95
N GLU A 35 -10.65 3.38 13.60
CA GLU A 35 -10.46 4.69 12.96
C GLU A 35 -9.28 4.68 11.97
N ASP A 36 -8.19 3.96 12.26
CA ASP A 36 -6.92 4.01 11.54
C ASP A 36 -6.62 2.76 10.69
N LEU A 37 -7.19 1.61 11.08
CA LEU A 37 -6.90 0.31 10.50
C LEU A 37 -8.13 -0.35 9.90
N VAL A 38 -7.96 -0.98 8.74
CA VAL A 38 -8.96 -1.87 8.13
C VAL A 38 -8.32 -3.22 7.85
N LEU A 39 -8.89 -4.30 8.35
CA LEU A 39 -8.41 -5.65 8.15
C LEU A 39 -9.44 -6.48 7.38
N ILE A 40 -8.99 -7.22 6.38
CA ILE A 40 -9.81 -8.20 5.64
C ILE A 40 -9.22 -9.60 5.74
N ILE A 41 -10.09 -10.59 5.91
CA ILE A 41 -9.75 -12.00 5.74
C ILE A 41 -9.98 -12.35 4.29
N THR A 42 -8.90 -12.61 3.57
CA THR A 42 -8.91 -12.77 2.12
C THR A 42 -9.41 -14.14 1.67
N GLY A 43 -9.32 -15.15 2.54
CA GLY A 43 -9.35 -16.55 2.15
C GLY A 43 -8.00 -16.98 1.57
N SER A 44 -7.75 -18.30 1.59
CA SER A 44 -6.51 -18.88 1.06
C SER A 44 -6.49 -18.92 -0.46
N GLY A 45 -5.31 -18.71 -1.03
CA GLY A 45 -5.02 -18.83 -2.45
C GLY A 45 -5.11 -17.50 -3.23
N GLN A 46 -4.35 -17.45 -4.30
CA GLN A 46 -4.12 -16.24 -5.11
C GLN A 46 -5.42 -15.59 -5.60
N THR A 47 -6.37 -16.37 -6.11
CA THR A 47 -7.62 -15.84 -6.65
C THR A 47 -8.48 -15.17 -5.57
N SER A 48 -8.64 -15.84 -4.42
CA SER A 48 -9.40 -15.29 -3.29
C SER A 48 -8.76 -14.01 -2.77
N ALA A 49 -7.44 -13.99 -2.64
CA ALA A 49 -6.69 -12.85 -2.14
C ALA A 49 -6.80 -11.64 -3.10
N ALA A 50 -6.69 -11.85 -4.42
CA ALA A 50 -6.85 -10.79 -5.41
C ALA A 50 -8.26 -10.19 -5.39
N ILE A 51 -9.29 -11.02 -5.38
CA ILE A 51 -10.70 -10.57 -5.40
C ILE A 51 -11.04 -9.78 -4.14
N SER A 52 -10.70 -10.32 -2.97
CA SER A 52 -11.05 -9.72 -1.69
C SER A 52 -10.33 -8.40 -1.45
N LEU A 53 -9.02 -8.32 -1.75
CA LEU A 53 -8.25 -7.08 -1.61
C LEU A 53 -8.76 -6.01 -2.59
N THR A 54 -8.93 -6.34 -3.87
CA THR A 54 -9.47 -5.38 -4.86
C THR A 54 -10.83 -4.86 -4.45
N TYR A 55 -11.71 -5.75 -3.95
CA TYR A 55 -13.02 -5.34 -3.43
C TYR A 55 -12.87 -4.36 -2.26
N LEU A 56 -12.02 -4.69 -1.28
CA LEU A 56 -11.79 -3.84 -0.10
C LEU A 56 -11.32 -2.45 -0.49
N LEU A 57 -10.24 -2.37 -1.27
CA LEU A 57 -9.60 -1.10 -1.64
C LEU A 57 -10.55 -0.22 -2.47
N THR A 58 -11.33 -0.82 -3.37
CA THR A 58 -12.36 -0.09 -4.15
C THR A 58 -13.49 0.40 -3.24
N LYS A 59 -13.98 -0.44 -2.33
CA LYS A 59 -15.08 -0.10 -1.42
C LYS A 59 -14.72 1.01 -0.45
N MET A 60 -13.48 1.02 0.02
CA MET A 60 -12.99 1.99 1.00
C MET A 60 -12.41 3.26 0.37
N ASN A 61 -12.43 3.38 -0.97
CA ASN A 61 -11.82 4.49 -1.71
C ASN A 61 -10.34 4.68 -1.31
N CYS A 62 -9.56 3.60 -1.36
CA CYS A 62 -8.14 3.60 -1.03
C CYS A 62 -7.40 4.73 -1.77
N SER A 63 -6.66 5.53 -1.02
CA SER A 63 -5.79 6.59 -1.53
C SER A 63 -4.42 6.03 -1.90
N GLN A 64 -3.69 6.72 -2.78
CA GLN A 64 -2.31 6.37 -3.10
C GLN A 64 -1.35 6.50 -1.91
N ASP A 65 -1.73 7.29 -0.91
CA ASP A 65 -0.95 7.54 0.31
C ASP A 65 -1.25 6.53 1.43
N ASP A 66 -2.19 5.60 1.21
CA ASP A 66 -2.54 4.56 2.17
C ASP A 66 -1.51 3.42 2.14
N PHE A 67 -1.41 2.67 3.24
CA PHE A 67 -0.55 1.49 3.34
C PHE A 67 -1.34 0.20 3.20
N ILE A 68 -0.73 -0.80 2.57
CA ILE A 68 -1.26 -2.15 2.45
C ILE A 68 -0.23 -3.11 3.04
N ILE A 69 -0.61 -3.82 4.10
CA ILE A 69 0.27 -4.76 4.82
C ILE A 69 -0.35 -6.14 4.77
N ASN A 70 0.33 -7.10 4.15
CA ASN A 70 -0.04 -8.51 4.27
C ASN A 70 0.69 -9.12 5.46
N ILE A 71 -0.07 -9.70 6.39
CA ILE A 71 0.44 -10.37 7.59
C ILE A 71 -0.09 -11.80 7.59
N GLY A 72 0.80 -12.77 7.70
CA GLY A 72 0.40 -14.16 7.74
C GLY A 72 1.56 -15.13 7.93
N VAL A 73 1.23 -16.41 7.96
CA VAL A 73 2.22 -17.48 8.06
C VAL A 73 2.73 -17.91 6.68
N CYS A 74 3.88 -18.56 6.66
CA CYS A 74 4.45 -19.20 5.47
C CYS A 74 5.14 -20.51 5.86
N ALA A 75 5.24 -21.43 4.91
CA ALA A 75 6.18 -22.55 5.02
C ALA A 75 7.60 -22.09 4.66
N GLY A 76 8.64 -22.76 5.15
CA GLY A 76 10.01 -22.38 4.77
C GLY A 76 11.11 -23.27 5.30
N LEU A 77 12.31 -23.11 4.74
CA LEU A 77 13.55 -23.77 5.20
C LEU A 77 14.19 -23.02 6.37
N LYS A 78 13.57 -21.95 6.86
CA LYS A 78 14.00 -21.18 8.02
C LYS A 78 13.39 -21.76 9.30
N GLU A 79 13.93 -21.37 10.42
CA GLU A 79 13.45 -21.78 11.74
C GLU A 79 12.00 -21.31 11.98
N VAL A 80 11.16 -22.21 12.46
CA VAL A 80 9.77 -21.91 12.84
C VAL A 80 9.74 -20.83 13.90
N GLY A 81 8.86 -19.85 13.73
CA GLY A 81 8.75 -18.69 14.61
C GLY A 81 9.59 -17.48 14.17
N ASN A 82 10.51 -17.62 13.23
CA ASN A 82 11.21 -16.47 12.67
C ASN A 82 10.29 -15.66 11.75
N ALA A 83 10.32 -14.35 11.94
CA ALA A 83 9.52 -13.41 11.16
C ALA A 83 10.37 -12.61 10.17
N PHE A 84 9.82 -12.41 9.00
CA PHE A 84 10.49 -11.75 7.89
C PHE A 84 9.61 -10.66 7.27
N ILE A 85 10.23 -9.54 6.90
CA ILE A 85 9.67 -8.64 5.89
C ILE A 85 10.19 -9.08 4.52
N ILE A 86 9.32 -9.08 3.53
CA ILE A 86 9.62 -9.64 2.22
C ILE A 86 10.05 -8.54 1.26
N ASN A 87 11.26 -8.65 0.71
CA ASN A 87 11.83 -7.72 -0.25
C ASN A 87 11.74 -8.20 -1.72
N LYS A 88 11.37 -9.47 -1.94
CA LYS A 88 11.15 -10.04 -3.27
C LYS A 88 10.10 -11.15 -3.20
N ILE A 89 9.14 -11.11 -4.11
CA ILE A 89 8.11 -12.15 -4.27
C ILE A 89 8.28 -12.76 -5.66
N THR A 90 8.45 -14.06 -5.75
CA THR A 90 8.48 -14.78 -7.03
C THR A 90 7.22 -15.62 -7.17
N ASP A 91 6.41 -15.34 -8.17
CA ASP A 91 5.26 -16.16 -8.54
C ASP A 91 5.73 -17.45 -9.22
N VAL A 92 5.44 -18.58 -8.59
CA VAL A 92 5.93 -19.88 -9.04
C VAL A 92 5.34 -20.31 -10.38
N ALA A 93 4.08 -19.96 -10.65
CA ALA A 93 3.40 -20.35 -11.88
C ALA A 93 3.89 -19.59 -13.11
N THR A 94 4.21 -18.30 -12.95
CA THR A 94 4.60 -17.42 -14.06
C THR A 94 6.09 -17.12 -14.10
N ASN A 95 6.82 -17.46 -13.05
CA ASN A 95 8.23 -17.12 -12.82
C ASN A 95 8.51 -15.59 -12.87
N ARG A 96 7.49 -14.78 -12.55
CA ARG A 96 7.64 -13.33 -12.45
C ARG A 96 8.02 -12.94 -11.02
N SER A 97 8.92 -11.96 -10.90
CA SER A 97 9.31 -11.43 -9.60
C SER A 97 8.78 -10.02 -9.41
N TYR A 98 8.36 -9.73 -8.19
CA TYR A 98 7.86 -8.45 -7.71
C TYR A 98 8.72 -8.00 -6.54
N TYR A 99 8.91 -6.70 -6.41
CA TYR A 99 9.81 -6.11 -5.42
C TYR A 99 9.05 -5.06 -4.61
N PRO A 100 8.50 -5.43 -3.43
CA PRO A 100 8.06 -4.44 -2.47
C PRO A 100 9.25 -3.61 -2.01
N ASP A 101 9.09 -2.31 -1.94
CA ASP A 101 10.17 -1.43 -1.50
C ASP A 101 10.25 -1.44 0.04
N VAL A 102 11.37 -1.94 0.56
CA VAL A 102 11.65 -2.00 2.00
C VAL A 102 12.60 -0.86 2.36
N PHE A 103 12.10 0.40 2.31
CA PHE A 103 12.92 1.58 2.59
C PHE A 103 12.97 1.97 4.06
N TYR A 104 11.99 1.56 4.82
CA TYR A 104 11.83 2.01 6.18
C TYR A 104 12.56 1.11 7.18
N LYS A 105 13.15 1.73 8.20
CA LYS A 105 13.83 0.98 9.27
C LYS A 105 12.83 0.12 10.04
N HIS A 106 13.09 -1.17 10.12
CA HIS A 106 12.26 -2.16 10.82
C HIS A 106 13.12 -3.16 11.62
N SER A 107 12.47 -3.92 12.49
CA SER A 107 13.11 -4.93 13.34
C SER A 107 13.04 -6.36 12.76
N PHE A 108 12.36 -6.58 11.63
CA PHE A 108 12.26 -7.88 10.98
C PHE A 108 13.55 -8.25 10.24
N LEU A 109 13.79 -9.55 10.10
CA LEU A 109 14.74 -10.07 9.11
C LEU A 109 14.17 -9.87 7.69
N GLU A 110 15.03 -9.76 6.68
CA GLU A 110 14.60 -9.68 5.28
C GLU A 110 14.74 -11.03 4.58
N SER A 111 13.82 -11.32 3.67
CA SER A 111 13.88 -12.54 2.85
C SER A 111 13.12 -12.39 1.55
N GLU A 112 13.46 -13.26 0.57
CA GLU A 112 12.60 -13.53 -0.58
C GLU A 112 11.49 -14.53 -0.20
N LEU A 113 10.38 -14.47 -0.92
CA LEU A 113 9.21 -15.33 -0.78
C LEU A 113 8.80 -15.87 -2.15
N PHE A 114 8.53 -17.15 -2.22
CA PHE A 114 7.92 -17.78 -3.38
C PHE A 114 6.42 -17.95 -3.13
N SER A 115 5.60 -17.56 -4.10
CA SER A 115 4.14 -17.56 -3.98
C SER A 115 3.52 -18.47 -5.02
N GLY A 116 2.80 -19.49 -4.59
CA GLY A 116 2.23 -20.52 -5.47
C GLY A 116 0.73 -20.73 -5.28
N GLN A 117 0.19 -21.77 -5.91
CA GLN A 117 -1.25 -22.06 -5.92
C GLN A 117 -1.66 -23.24 -5.02
N SER A 118 -0.71 -24.01 -4.54
CA SER A 118 -0.98 -25.25 -3.78
C SER A 118 0.00 -25.41 -2.64
N ILE A 119 -0.46 -26.12 -1.61
CA ILE A 119 0.41 -26.55 -0.51
C ILE A 119 1.51 -27.45 -1.07
N LEU A 120 2.75 -27.23 -0.64
CA LEU A 120 3.88 -28.07 -0.97
C LEU A 120 4.13 -29.06 0.16
N SER A 121 4.43 -30.32 -0.21
CA SER A 121 4.78 -31.40 0.73
C SER A 121 6.30 -31.60 0.90
N GLU A 122 7.10 -30.94 0.06
CA GLU A 122 8.56 -31.00 0.10
C GLU A 122 9.15 -29.60 -0.04
N GLY A 123 10.16 -29.29 0.77
CA GLY A 123 10.78 -27.98 0.83
C GLY A 123 11.72 -27.71 -0.33
N ALA A 124 11.30 -26.84 -1.23
CA ALA A 124 12.13 -26.37 -2.34
C ALA A 124 12.50 -24.88 -2.22
N TYR A 125 11.80 -24.11 -1.40
CA TYR A 125 11.91 -22.65 -1.36
C TYR A 125 12.32 -22.14 0.04
N THR A 126 13.03 -21.03 0.06
CA THR A 126 13.44 -20.36 1.31
C THR A 126 12.22 -20.03 2.18
N LEU A 127 11.23 -19.35 1.61
CA LEU A 127 9.90 -19.11 2.17
C LEU A 127 8.87 -19.35 1.08
N TYR A 128 7.68 -19.81 1.46
CA TYR A 128 6.60 -20.11 0.52
C TYR A 128 5.23 -19.80 1.10
N ASP A 129 4.40 -19.11 0.32
CA ASP A 129 3.00 -18.84 0.62
C ASP A 129 2.08 -19.11 -0.59
N MET A 130 0.79 -18.79 -0.44
CA MET A 130 -0.19 -18.99 -1.50
C MET A 130 -0.92 -17.70 -1.92
N GLU A 131 -0.55 -16.53 -1.43
CA GLU A 131 -1.32 -15.28 -1.62
C GLU A 131 -0.48 -14.09 -2.09
N ALA A 132 0.77 -13.98 -1.66
CA ALA A 132 1.55 -12.74 -1.75
C ALA A 132 1.68 -12.19 -3.17
N SER A 133 1.89 -13.03 -4.19
CA SER A 133 2.02 -12.55 -5.58
C SER A 133 0.77 -11.86 -6.08
N SER A 134 -0.40 -12.38 -5.74
CA SER A 134 -1.69 -11.82 -6.16
C SER A 134 -2.07 -10.59 -5.34
N ILE A 135 -1.72 -10.56 -4.05
CA ILE A 135 -1.88 -9.37 -3.21
C ILE A 135 -1.04 -8.22 -3.77
N TYR A 136 0.24 -8.46 -4.10
CA TYR A 136 1.09 -7.44 -4.71
C TYR A 136 0.50 -6.91 -6.03
N GLN A 137 0.09 -7.81 -6.93
CA GLN A 137 -0.48 -7.45 -8.23
C GLN A 137 -1.78 -6.64 -8.12
N SER A 138 -2.57 -6.88 -7.08
CA SER A 138 -3.78 -6.10 -6.78
C SER A 138 -3.42 -4.75 -6.15
N ALA A 139 -2.57 -4.75 -5.13
CA ALA A 139 -2.19 -3.58 -4.35
C ALA A 139 -1.54 -2.48 -5.20
N ILE A 140 -0.62 -2.85 -6.11
CA ILE A 140 0.10 -1.91 -7.00
C ILE A 140 -0.82 -1.14 -7.97
N LYS A 141 -2.10 -1.49 -8.06
CA LYS A 141 -3.09 -0.73 -8.83
C LYS A 141 -3.68 0.45 -8.06
N PHE A 142 -3.46 0.49 -6.76
CA PHE A 142 -4.03 1.48 -5.85
C PHE A 142 -2.97 2.35 -5.18
N VAL A 143 -1.83 1.77 -4.81
CA VAL A 143 -0.75 2.46 -4.08
C VAL A 143 0.61 2.22 -4.76
N THR A 144 1.64 2.96 -4.37
CA THR A 144 3.02 2.79 -4.82
C THR A 144 3.72 1.63 -4.11
N THR A 145 4.87 1.18 -4.64
CA THR A 145 5.59 -0.01 -4.14
C THR A 145 6.09 0.13 -2.71
N ASP A 146 6.42 1.34 -2.28
CA ASP A 146 6.84 1.70 -0.91
C ASP A 146 5.69 1.66 0.11
N ARG A 147 4.45 1.57 -0.36
CA ARG A 147 3.24 1.44 0.47
C ARG A 147 2.75 0.01 0.63
N ILE A 148 3.46 -0.95 0.06
CA ILE A 148 3.07 -2.37 0.09
C ILE A 148 4.11 -3.16 0.87
N SER A 149 3.68 -3.84 1.93
CA SER A 149 4.57 -4.64 2.77
C SER A 149 4.02 -6.03 3.02
N PHE A 150 4.92 -6.99 3.19
CA PHE A 150 4.59 -8.37 3.49
C PHE A 150 5.39 -8.81 4.71
N ILE A 151 4.69 -9.15 5.79
CA ILE A 151 5.27 -9.68 7.03
C ILE A 151 4.86 -11.13 7.13
N LYS A 152 5.84 -12.04 7.11
CA LYS A 152 5.62 -13.48 7.14
C LYS A 152 6.37 -14.11 8.31
N ILE A 153 5.69 -15.01 9.02
CA ILE A 153 6.29 -15.83 10.08
C ILE A 153 6.28 -17.30 9.64
N VAL A 154 7.40 -17.98 9.83
CA VAL A 154 7.51 -19.41 9.47
C VAL A 154 6.66 -20.24 10.41
N SER A 155 5.68 -20.93 9.88
CA SER A 155 4.79 -21.84 10.63
C SER A 155 5.26 -23.29 10.62
N ASP A 156 5.87 -23.71 9.52
CA ASP A 156 6.25 -25.10 9.28
C ASP A 156 7.40 -25.20 8.27
N ASN A 157 8.04 -26.38 8.26
CA ASN A 157 9.12 -26.73 7.32
C ASN A 157 8.64 -27.69 6.23
N TYR A 158 7.49 -27.40 5.61
CA TYR A 158 6.87 -28.23 4.56
C TYR A 158 6.41 -29.62 5.03
N SER A 159 6.31 -29.86 6.32
CA SER A 159 5.84 -31.11 6.89
C SER A 159 4.51 -30.91 7.58
N PRO A 160 3.47 -31.69 7.27
CA PRO A 160 2.19 -31.62 8.00
C PRO A 160 2.33 -31.83 9.52
N ASP A 161 3.35 -32.59 9.92
CA ASP A 161 3.65 -32.87 11.33
C ASP A 161 4.43 -31.74 12.01
N SER A 162 4.91 -30.76 11.27
CA SER A 162 5.69 -29.61 11.78
C SER A 162 4.83 -28.42 12.21
N LEU A 163 3.53 -28.45 12.01
CA LEU A 163 2.56 -27.50 12.57
C LEU A 163 2.48 -27.67 14.11
N THR A 164 3.59 -27.37 14.78
CA THR A 164 3.72 -27.53 16.24
C THR A 164 3.14 -26.39 17.04
N SER A 165 2.90 -25.24 16.41
CA SER A 165 2.36 -24.03 17.04
C SER A 165 1.03 -23.63 16.42
N ASP A 166 0.10 -23.19 17.23
CA ASP A 166 -1.14 -22.60 16.73
C ASP A 166 -0.82 -21.26 16.04
N VAL A 167 -1.38 -21.02 14.86
CA VAL A 167 -1.11 -19.86 14.00
C VAL A 167 -1.32 -18.53 14.74
N ASP A 168 -2.37 -18.43 15.57
CA ASP A 168 -2.62 -17.22 16.35
C ASP A 168 -1.53 -16.96 17.40
N THR A 169 -0.96 -18.00 18.00
CA THR A 169 0.18 -17.90 18.90
C THR A 169 1.44 -17.39 18.18
N LEU A 170 1.69 -17.86 16.97
CA LEU A 170 2.81 -17.39 16.16
C LEU A 170 2.67 -15.90 15.82
N ILE A 171 1.51 -15.47 15.34
CA ILE A 171 1.26 -14.05 15.05
C ILE A 171 1.36 -13.22 16.33
N ALA A 172 0.82 -13.71 17.46
CA ALA A 172 0.91 -13.02 18.74
C ALA A 172 2.37 -12.85 19.23
N SER A 173 3.26 -13.79 18.91
CA SER A 173 4.67 -13.72 19.32
C SER A 173 5.46 -12.57 18.67
N ILE A 174 5.04 -12.11 17.49
CA ILE A 174 5.68 -11.01 16.75
C ILE A 174 4.88 -9.70 16.84
N MET A 175 3.88 -9.64 17.71
CA MET A 175 2.96 -8.50 17.77
C MET A 175 3.69 -7.18 18.08
N LEU A 176 4.74 -7.20 18.90
CA LEU A 176 5.53 -6.01 19.20
C LEU A 176 6.21 -5.44 17.93
N GLN A 177 6.77 -6.30 17.10
CA GLN A 177 7.40 -5.89 15.83
C GLN A 177 6.35 -5.36 14.83
N ILE A 178 5.15 -5.97 14.80
CA ILE A 178 4.03 -5.49 14.00
C ILE A 178 3.57 -4.11 14.48
N ASP A 179 3.44 -3.90 15.80
CA ASP A 179 3.08 -2.60 16.39
C ASP A 179 4.08 -1.50 15.98
N GLU A 180 5.38 -1.78 16.12
CA GLU A 180 6.45 -0.85 15.72
C GLU A 180 6.34 -0.48 14.23
N TYR A 181 6.04 -1.45 13.38
CA TYR A 181 5.92 -1.22 11.95
C TYR A 181 4.65 -0.42 11.58
N ILE A 182 3.51 -0.72 12.20
CA ILE A 182 2.27 0.04 12.01
C ILE A 182 2.45 1.49 12.47
N LEU A 183 3.02 1.72 13.64
CA LEU A 183 3.34 3.06 14.14
C LEU A 183 4.27 3.83 13.20
N LEU A 184 5.19 3.15 12.55
CA LEU A 184 6.05 3.75 11.53
C LEU A 184 5.26 4.20 10.31
N CYS A 185 4.37 3.34 9.78
CA CYS A 185 3.49 3.68 8.67
C CYS A 185 2.58 4.88 9.00
N GLU A 186 2.03 4.94 10.22
CA GLU A 186 1.23 6.07 10.71
C GLU A 186 2.04 7.38 10.74
N LYS A 187 3.27 7.34 11.23
CA LYS A 187 4.17 8.51 11.26
C LYS A 187 4.48 9.01 9.85
N ILE A 188 4.73 8.11 8.91
CA ILE A 188 4.98 8.46 7.51
C ILE A 188 3.75 9.14 6.92
N SER A 189 2.56 8.55 7.07
CA SER A 189 1.31 9.16 6.62
C SER A 189 1.09 10.54 7.23
N ALA A 190 1.38 10.72 8.53
CA ALA A 190 1.22 11.99 9.22
C ALA A 190 2.23 13.04 8.73
N SER A 191 3.50 12.68 8.49
CA SER A 191 4.52 13.60 7.98
C SER A 191 4.19 14.08 6.57
N GLU A 192 3.73 13.21 5.70
CA GLU A 192 3.31 13.57 4.34
C GLU A 192 2.02 14.38 4.33
N THR A 193 1.09 14.10 5.24
CA THR A 193 -0.10 14.97 5.42
C THR A 193 0.33 16.35 5.89
N ALA A 194 1.33 16.48 6.76
CA ALA A 194 1.87 17.76 7.20
C ALA A 194 2.61 18.50 6.05
N GLU A 195 3.36 17.78 5.22
CA GLU A 195 3.98 18.31 4.00
C GLU A 195 2.95 18.66 2.93
N ASN A 196 1.93 17.81 2.74
CA ASN A 196 0.80 18.06 1.83
C ASN A 196 -0.13 19.17 2.33
N THR A 197 -0.21 19.45 3.64
CA THR A 197 -0.93 20.63 4.17
C THR A 197 -0.20 21.93 3.84
N THR A 198 1.08 21.85 3.43
CA THR A 198 1.82 22.97 2.85
C THR A 198 1.48 23.16 1.35
N ILE A 199 0.86 22.20 0.66
CA ILE A 199 0.06 22.47 -0.55
C ILE A 199 -1.22 23.15 -0.04
N LYS A 200 -1.11 24.44 0.18
CA LYS A 200 -2.21 25.29 0.65
C LYS A 200 -3.41 25.07 -0.26
N ASN A 201 -4.39 24.35 0.33
CA ASN A 201 -5.76 24.31 -0.12
C ASN A 201 -6.08 23.42 -1.32
N GLU A 202 -6.89 22.41 -1.06
CA GLU A 202 -7.79 21.82 -2.08
C GLU A 202 -8.47 22.94 -2.91
N ALA A 203 -8.73 24.10 -2.30
CA ALA A 203 -9.21 25.30 -2.94
C ALA A 203 -8.24 25.86 -4.01
N GLN A 204 -6.93 25.90 -3.73
CA GLN A 204 -5.93 26.38 -4.71
C GLN A 204 -5.76 25.40 -5.86
N PHE A 205 -5.71 24.09 -5.58
CA PHE A 205 -5.68 23.06 -6.61
C PHE A 205 -6.91 23.12 -7.51
N SER A 206 -8.11 23.16 -6.90
CA SER A 206 -9.39 23.28 -7.62
C SER A 206 -9.46 24.54 -8.46
N GLN A 207 -8.95 25.67 -7.95
CA GLN A 207 -8.88 26.91 -8.70
C GLN A 207 -7.94 26.78 -9.91
N LEU A 208 -6.73 26.23 -9.73
CA LEU A 208 -5.76 26.04 -10.82
C LEU A 208 -6.26 25.02 -11.85
N SER A 209 -6.91 23.93 -11.40
CA SER A 209 -7.54 22.95 -12.31
C SER A 209 -8.60 23.62 -13.19
N ASN A 210 -9.40 24.51 -12.62
CA ASN A 210 -10.38 25.30 -13.37
C ASN A 210 -9.70 26.33 -14.28
N ASP A 211 -8.72 27.09 -13.79
CA ASP A 211 -7.99 28.12 -14.54
C ASP A 211 -7.31 27.53 -15.77
N PHE A 212 -6.79 26.30 -15.69
CA PHE A 212 -6.17 25.57 -16.81
C PHE A 212 -7.16 24.74 -17.62
N HIS A 213 -8.43 24.67 -17.29
CA HIS A 213 -9.39 23.73 -17.93
C HIS A 213 -8.85 22.30 -17.98
N CYS A 214 -8.32 21.79 -16.86
CA CYS A 214 -7.64 20.51 -16.79
C CYS A 214 -8.54 19.34 -17.20
N SER A 215 -7.97 18.38 -17.92
CA SER A 215 -8.48 17.03 -18.01
C SER A 215 -7.96 16.22 -16.81
N VAL A 216 -8.56 15.05 -16.52
CA VAL A 216 -8.09 14.15 -15.44
C VAL A 216 -6.57 13.86 -15.52
N THR A 217 -6.05 13.67 -16.72
CA THR A 217 -4.60 13.47 -16.91
C THR A 217 -3.79 14.72 -16.59
N MET A 218 -4.30 15.91 -16.92
CA MET A 218 -3.65 17.18 -16.57
C MET A 218 -3.75 17.49 -15.07
N GLU A 219 -4.85 17.11 -14.41
CA GLU A 219 -4.99 17.25 -12.96
C GLU A 219 -3.93 16.44 -12.21
N ASN A 220 -3.71 15.18 -12.61
CA ASN A 220 -2.65 14.35 -12.05
C ASN A 220 -1.26 14.98 -12.28
N ALA A 221 -1.00 15.47 -13.48
CA ALA A 221 0.26 16.12 -13.79
C ALA A 221 0.44 17.46 -13.03
N LEU A 222 -0.62 18.23 -12.84
CA LEU A 222 -0.62 19.45 -12.03
C LEU A 222 -0.30 19.14 -10.57
N LEU A 223 -0.93 18.09 -10.01
CA LEU A 223 -0.68 17.67 -8.64
C LEU A 223 0.80 17.32 -8.43
N GLU A 224 1.37 16.52 -9.32
CA GLU A 224 2.80 16.15 -9.25
C GLU A 224 3.72 17.35 -9.39
N LEU A 225 3.38 18.28 -10.27
CA LEU A 225 4.17 19.52 -10.46
C LEU A 225 4.12 20.42 -9.23
N LEU A 226 2.97 20.52 -8.57
CA LEU A 226 2.82 21.29 -7.32
C LEU A 226 3.58 20.62 -6.15
N LYS A 227 3.55 19.28 -6.07
CA LYS A 227 4.37 18.53 -5.10
C LYS A 227 5.86 18.79 -5.33
N PHE A 228 6.32 18.74 -6.57
CA PHE A 228 7.70 19.03 -6.93
C PHE A 228 8.10 20.47 -6.56
N ALA A 229 7.29 21.45 -6.91
CA ALA A 229 7.56 22.86 -6.60
C ALA A 229 7.68 23.08 -5.09
N ASN A 230 6.77 22.49 -4.32
CA ASN A 230 6.79 22.55 -2.85
C ASN A 230 8.04 21.88 -2.26
N ALA A 231 8.36 20.66 -2.68
CA ALA A 231 9.54 19.92 -2.21
C ALA A 231 10.87 20.64 -2.58
N SER A 232 10.88 21.36 -3.71
CA SER A 232 12.04 22.13 -4.18
C SER A 232 12.08 23.56 -3.62
N GLY A 233 11.11 23.97 -2.78
CA GLY A 233 11.02 25.34 -2.25
C GLY A 233 10.73 26.40 -3.32
N ILE A 234 10.15 26.01 -4.47
CA ILE A 234 9.84 26.93 -5.57
C ILE A 234 8.52 27.63 -5.28
N ASP A 235 8.55 28.97 -5.18
CA ASP A 235 7.33 29.77 -5.08
C ASP A 235 6.66 29.91 -6.45
N ILE A 236 5.47 29.35 -6.59
CA ILE A 236 4.69 29.39 -7.83
C ILE A 236 3.91 30.68 -8.03
N ALA A 237 3.73 31.48 -6.97
CA ALA A 237 2.89 32.69 -7.02
C ALA A 237 3.34 33.71 -8.08
N PRO A 238 4.65 34.00 -8.23
CA PRO A 238 5.10 34.95 -9.26
C PRO A 238 4.82 34.45 -10.69
N VAL A 239 4.92 33.13 -10.93
CA VAL A 239 4.65 32.55 -12.25
C VAL A 239 3.16 32.67 -12.58
N LEU A 240 2.28 32.37 -11.60
CA LEU A 240 0.84 32.50 -11.79
C LEU A 240 0.41 33.95 -12.00
N GLU A 241 1.05 34.90 -11.32
CA GLU A 241 0.79 36.33 -11.51
C GLU A 241 1.21 36.80 -12.92
N ASP A 242 2.38 36.39 -13.39
CA ASP A 242 2.83 36.66 -14.76
C ASP A 242 1.84 36.08 -15.79
N MET A 243 1.36 34.86 -15.58
CA MET A 243 0.39 34.24 -16.48
C MET A 243 -0.96 34.96 -16.49
N ARG A 244 -1.42 35.47 -15.34
CA ARG A 244 -2.63 36.33 -15.29
C ARG A 244 -2.43 37.67 -16.01
N ASN A 245 -1.31 38.31 -15.77
CA ASN A 245 -0.96 39.56 -16.44
C ASN A 245 -0.85 39.42 -17.97
N LYS A 246 -0.49 38.24 -18.45
CA LYS A 246 -0.43 37.88 -19.89
C LYS A 246 -1.77 37.34 -20.42
N GLU A 247 -2.83 37.36 -19.62
CA GLU A 247 -4.14 36.83 -19.96
C GLU A 247 -4.11 35.35 -20.41
N MET A 248 -3.11 34.60 -19.94
CA MET A 248 -2.98 33.16 -20.25
C MET A 248 -3.91 32.29 -19.41
N ILE A 249 -4.31 32.75 -18.22
CA ILE A 249 -5.26 32.11 -17.30
C ILE A 249 -6.21 33.16 -16.72
N PRO A 250 -7.51 32.85 -16.49
CA PRO A 250 -8.15 31.56 -16.75
C PRO A 250 -8.32 31.28 -18.26
N CYS A 251 -8.16 30.00 -18.65
CA CYS A 251 -8.33 29.59 -20.04
C CYS A 251 -9.79 29.45 -20.41
N ALA A 252 -10.14 29.80 -21.67
CA ALA A 252 -11.50 29.65 -22.17
C ALA A 252 -11.78 28.27 -22.80
N SER A 253 -10.73 27.48 -23.08
CA SER A 253 -10.85 26.18 -23.73
C SER A 253 -9.77 25.20 -23.29
N LYS A 254 -10.05 23.89 -23.45
CA LYS A 254 -9.07 22.82 -23.19
C LYS A 254 -7.79 22.94 -24.01
N LYS A 255 -7.86 23.52 -25.22
CA LYS A 255 -6.69 23.75 -26.08
C LYS A 255 -5.77 24.82 -25.48
N GLU A 256 -6.35 25.94 -25.06
CA GLU A 256 -5.62 26.99 -24.34
C GLU A 256 -5.06 26.49 -23.03
N GLY A 257 -5.86 25.73 -22.26
CA GLY A 257 -5.43 25.12 -21.02
C GLY A 257 -4.18 24.26 -21.17
N LYS A 258 -4.12 23.43 -22.20
CA LYS A 258 -2.94 22.62 -22.49
C LYS A 258 -1.70 23.49 -22.80
N GLN A 259 -1.86 24.58 -23.56
CA GLN A 259 -0.76 25.50 -23.88
C GLN A 259 -0.28 26.27 -22.65
N ALA A 260 -1.21 26.77 -21.85
CA ALA A 260 -0.91 27.47 -20.59
C ALA A 260 -0.22 26.55 -19.58
N PHE A 261 -0.68 25.30 -19.47
CA PHE A 261 -0.08 24.30 -18.59
C PHE A 261 1.37 23.95 -19.01
N GLU A 262 1.65 23.80 -20.31
CA GLU A 262 3.01 23.57 -20.79
C GLU A 262 3.91 24.80 -20.54
N TYR A 263 3.39 26.01 -20.62
CA TYR A 263 4.11 27.21 -20.21
C TYR A 263 4.43 27.18 -18.72
N PHE A 264 3.42 26.93 -17.88
CA PHE A 264 3.59 26.82 -16.41
C PHE A 264 4.66 25.80 -16.04
N LYS A 265 4.59 24.62 -16.65
CA LYS A 265 5.56 23.55 -16.43
C LYS A 265 7.00 23.98 -16.77
N LYS A 266 7.20 24.70 -17.88
CA LYS A 266 8.52 25.19 -18.29
C LYS A 266 9.10 26.23 -17.35
N GLN A 267 8.28 26.97 -16.62
CA GLN A 267 8.75 27.96 -15.66
C GLN A 267 9.19 27.34 -14.33
N LEU A 268 8.75 26.12 -14.05
CA LEU A 268 9.04 25.42 -12.78
C LEU A 268 10.14 24.36 -12.93
N LEU A 269 10.40 23.87 -14.13
CA LEU A 269 11.44 22.88 -14.45
C LEU A 269 12.62 23.53 -15.19
#